data_ed3cc6ad2ef05b548e5d074e2c1690f5
#
_entry.id   ed3cc6ad2ef05b548e5d074e2c1690f5
#
_cell.length_a   1.000
_cell.length_b   1.000
_cell.length_c   1.000
_cell.angle_alpha   90.00
_cell.angle_beta   90.00
_cell.angle_gamma   90.00
#
_symmetry.space_group_name_H-M   'P 1'
#
loop_
_entity.id
_entity.type
_entity.pdbx_description
1 polymer ?
#
loop_
_entity_poly.entity_id
_entity_poly.type
_entity_poly.pdbx_seq_one_letter_code
_entity_poly.pdbx_strand_id
1 'polypeptide(L)'
;ASGSELGKLIDGFISKGNLVPLDVVVNAIVSAIKSSNKSNIIIDGYPRSVEQMTELDKVLSEQDEISLKGVIEVDVSEDVARARVLGRARGADDNNEVFNNRMKVYLDPIKPIRKFYSEKELLHVVNGERGIDEIVADIKNLLAKLI
;
A
#
# COMPACT_ATOMS: atom_id res chain seq x y z
N ALA A 1 -18.85 -3.96 -1.38
CA ALA A 1 -18.76 -4.09 0.07
C ALA A 1 -19.11 -5.52 0.44
N SER A 2 -18.20 -6.21 1.13
CA SER A 2 -18.49 -7.54 1.67
C SER A 2 -19.53 -7.39 2.77
N GLY A 3 -20.58 -8.19 2.77
CA GLY A 3 -21.62 -8.18 3.82
C GLY A 3 -21.15 -8.67 5.20
N SER A 4 -19.82 -8.69 5.42
CA SER A 4 -19.19 -9.06 6.69
C SER A 4 -19.44 -7.99 7.76
N GLU A 5 -19.41 -8.37 9.04
CA GLU A 5 -19.53 -7.45 10.18
C GLU A 5 -18.50 -6.31 10.10
N LEU A 6 -17.28 -6.62 9.67
CA LEU A 6 -16.22 -5.66 9.46
C LEU A 6 -16.51 -4.70 8.30
N GLY A 7 -17.06 -5.20 7.18
CA GLY A 7 -17.50 -4.37 6.07
C GLY A 7 -18.59 -3.39 6.49
N LYS A 8 -19.57 -3.81 7.26
CA LYS A 8 -20.62 -2.95 7.82
C LYS A 8 -20.07 -1.89 8.76
N LEU A 9 -19.08 -2.24 9.59
CA LEU A 9 -18.42 -1.31 10.49
C LEU A 9 -17.68 -0.21 9.70
N ILE A 10 -16.91 -0.58 8.69
CA ILE A 10 -16.18 0.34 7.82
C ILE A 10 -17.16 1.25 7.05
N ASP A 11 -18.20 0.69 6.47
CA ASP A 11 -19.25 1.44 5.77
C ASP A 11 -19.96 2.43 6.72
N GLY A 12 -20.12 2.07 7.99
CA GLY A 12 -20.67 2.93 9.02
C GLY A 12 -19.81 4.18 9.32
N PHE A 13 -18.48 4.08 9.23
CA PHE A 13 -17.59 5.24 9.34
C PHE A 13 -17.62 6.09 8.07
N ILE A 14 -17.49 5.47 6.92
CA ILE A 14 -17.43 6.15 5.61
C ILE A 14 -18.74 6.89 5.33
N SER A 15 -19.89 6.27 5.57
CA SER A 15 -21.21 6.87 5.31
C SER A 15 -21.50 8.10 6.15
N LYS A 16 -20.84 8.22 7.31
CA LYS A 16 -20.93 9.39 8.20
C LYS A 16 -19.83 10.43 7.92
N GLY A 17 -18.98 10.21 6.91
CA GLY A 17 -17.85 11.08 6.59
C GLY A 17 -16.72 11.03 7.63
N ASN A 18 -16.70 10.03 8.49
CA ASN A 18 -15.65 9.85 9.49
C ASN A 18 -14.48 9.03 8.93
N LEU A 19 -13.27 9.30 9.43
CA LEU A 19 -12.11 8.47 9.15
C LEU A 19 -12.27 7.11 9.84
N VAL A 20 -11.93 6.03 9.13
CA VAL A 20 -11.91 4.70 9.74
C VAL A 20 -10.72 4.62 10.70
N PRO A 21 -10.91 4.20 11.97
CA PRO A 21 -9.79 4.03 12.91
C PRO A 21 -8.71 3.08 12.38
N LEU A 22 -7.45 3.37 12.69
CA LEU A 22 -6.30 2.61 12.18
C LEU A 22 -6.34 1.13 12.55
N ASP A 23 -6.69 0.83 13.78
CA ASP A 23 -6.85 -0.53 14.29
C ASP A 23 -7.92 -1.32 13.50
N VAL A 24 -9.01 -0.66 13.13
CA VAL A 24 -10.08 -1.26 12.30
C VAL A 24 -9.54 -1.58 10.90
N VAL A 25 -8.78 -0.68 10.30
CA VAL A 25 -8.18 -0.89 8.96
C VAL A 25 -7.19 -2.07 8.99
N VAL A 26 -6.28 -2.09 9.96
CA VAL A 26 -5.27 -3.16 10.08
C VAL A 26 -5.93 -4.49 10.38
N ASN A 27 -6.89 -4.53 11.29
CA ASN A 27 -7.64 -5.75 11.61
C ASN A 27 -8.44 -6.27 10.41
N ALA A 28 -8.97 -5.37 9.57
CA ALA A 28 -9.63 -5.74 8.31
C ALA A 28 -8.67 -6.45 7.36
N ILE A 29 -7.46 -5.91 7.21
CA ILE A 29 -6.42 -6.50 6.36
C ILE A 29 -6.01 -7.87 6.89
N VAL A 30 -5.70 -7.99 8.17
CA VAL A 30 -5.32 -9.25 8.80
C VAL A 30 -6.42 -10.31 8.69
N SER A 31 -7.69 -9.93 8.93
CA SER A 31 -8.83 -10.83 8.77
C SER A 31 -9.00 -11.30 7.32
N ALA A 32 -8.81 -10.41 6.34
CA ALA A 32 -8.87 -10.76 4.93
C ALA A 32 -7.75 -11.75 4.54
N ILE A 33 -6.54 -11.55 5.06
CA ILE A 33 -5.40 -12.46 4.87
C ILE A 33 -5.75 -13.85 5.42
N LYS A 34 -6.18 -13.93 6.67
CA LYS A 34 -6.51 -15.20 7.32
C LYS A 34 -7.66 -15.95 6.63
N SER A 35 -8.65 -15.21 6.13
CA SER A 35 -9.81 -15.81 5.43
C SER A 35 -9.51 -16.25 4.00
N SER A 36 -8.41 -15.79 3.41
CA SER A 36 -8.10 -16.07 2.00
C SER A 36 -7.69 -17.52 1.74
N ASN A 37 -7.26 -18.26 2.76
CA ASN A 37 -6.68 -19.61 2.65
C ASN A 37 -5.52 -19.70 1.64
N LYS A 38 -4.79 -18.60 1.44
CA LYS A 38 -3.62 -18.53 0.56
C LYS A 38 -2.35 -18.42 1.37
N SER A 39 -1.31 -19.13 0.93
CA SER A 39 0.01 -19.10 1.58
C SER A 39 0.76 -17.79 1.32
N ASN A 40 0.51 -17.16 0.17
CA ASN A 40 1.19 -15.93 -0.24
C ASN A 40 0.16 -14.88 -0.65
N ILE A 41 0.31 -13.67 -0.11
CA ILE A 41 -0.62 -12.56 -0.32
C ILE A 41 0.18 -11.31 -0.64
N ILE A 42 -0.33 -10.55 -1.59
CA ILE A 42 0.17 -9.21 -1.92
C ILE A 42 -0.89 -8.20 -1.54
N ILE A 43 -0.49 -7.16 -0.84
CA ILE A 43 -1.35 -6.02 -0.50
C ILE A 43 -0.88 -4.82 -1.32
N ASP A 44 -1.78 -4.24 -2.09
CA ASP A 44 -1.51 -3.06 -2.89
C ASP A 44 -1.94 -1.77 -2.17
N GLY A 45 -1.06 -0.78 -2.19
CA GLY A 45 -1.34 0.55 -1.67
C GLY A 45 -1.37 0.69 -0.16
N TYR A 46 -0.67 -0.18 0.59
CA TYR A 46 -0.59 -0.12 2.04
C TYR A 46 0.82 -0.54 2.54
N PRO A 47 1.41 0.09 3.58
CA PRO A 47 0.93 1.29 4.29
C PRO A 47 1.15 2.59 3.51
N ARG A 48 0.35 3.62 3.80
CA ARG A 48 0.46 4.96 3.20
C ARG A 48 0.82 6.06 4.19
N SER A 49 0.91 5.73 5.47
CA SER A 49 1.32 6.63 6.53
C SER A 49 2.21 5.92 7.55
N VAL A 50 2.92 6.71 8.37
CA VAL A 50 3.76 6.18 9.45
C VAL A 50 2.91 5.47 10.50
N GLU A 51 1.73 6.01 10.79
CA GLU A 51 0.79 5.44 11.73
C GLU A 51 0.30 4.05 11.27
N GLN A 52 -0.06 3.93 9.98
CA GLN A 52 -0.44 2.65 9.38
C GLN A 52 0.70 1.63 9.44
N MET A 53 1.91 2.07 9.12
CA MET A 53 3.12 1.24 9.18
C MET A 53 3.37 0.72 10.60
N THR A 54 3.31 1.60 11.58
CA THR A 54 3.55 1.26 13.00
C THR A 54 2.48 0.30 13.54
N GLU A 55 1.22 0.55 13.23
CA GLU A 55 0.12 -0.32 13.67
C GLU A 55 0.19 -1.70 13.01
N LEU A 56 0.53 -1.77 11.71
CA LEU A 56 0.75 -3.04 11.05
C LEU A 56 1.90 -3.82 11.67
N ASP A 57 3.03 -3.18 11.94
CA ASP A 57 4.19 -3.82 12.57
C ASP A 57 3.86 -4.38 13.96
N LYS A 58 3.12 -3.61 14.75
CA LYS A 58 2.63 -4.03 16.06
C LYS A 58 1.76 -5.28 15.94
N VAL A 59 0.73 -5.25 15.11
CA VAL A 59 -0.20 -6.39 14.94
C VAL A 59 0.52 -7.63 14.42
N LEU A 60 1.48 -7.47 13.50
CA LEU A 60 2.28 -8.60 13.02
C LEU A 60 3.21 -9.17 14.08
N SER A 61 3.71 -8.33 15.01
CA SER A 61 4.57 -8.79 16.13
C SER A 61 3.81 -9.54 17.22
N GLU A 62 2.50 -9.35 17.32
CA GLU A 62 1.63 -9.97 18.31
C GLU A 62 1.08 -11.34 17.87
N GLN A 63 1.44 -11.82 16.67
CA GLN A 63 0.98 -13.10 16.14
C GLN A 63 2.04 -13.75 15.23
N ASP A 64 2.03 -15.07 15.12
CA ASP A 64 3.00 -15.87 14.36
C ASP A 64 2.44 -16.44 13.04
N GLU A 65 1.16 -16.25 12.76
CA GLU A 65 0.48 -16.86 11.61
C GLU A 65 0.80 -16.15 10.29
N ILE A 66 1.16 -14.87 10.35
CA ILE A 66 1.43 -14.02 9.20
C ILE A 66 2.80 -13.39 9.35
N SER A 67 3.65 -13.54 8.34
CA SER A 67 4.96 -12.89 8.31
C SER A 67 5.10 -12.00 7.07
N LEU A 68 5.59 -10.79 7.28
CA LEU A 68 5.93 -9.87 6.20
C LEU A 68 7.25 -10.33 5.56
N LYS A 69 7.22 -10.67 4.27
CA LYS A 69 8.39 -11.15 3.52
C LYS A 69 9.15 -10.03 2.82
N GLY A 70 8.48 -8.97 2.49
CA GLY A 70 9.09 -7.82 1.84
C GLY A 70 8.10 -6.72 1.55
N VAL A 71 8.61 -5.55 1.33
CA VAL A 71 7.87 -4.36 0.88
C VAL A 71 8.47 -3.92 -0.44
N ILE A 72 7.65 -3.87 -1.47
CA ILE A 72 8.07 -3.50 -2.81
C ILE A 72 7.62 -2.06 -3.08
N GLU A 73 8.59 -1.21 -3.35
CA GLU A 73 8.34 0.15 -3.81
C GLU A 73 8.57 0.22 -5.31
N VAL A 74 7.56 0.66 -6.05
CA VAL A 74 7.69 0.97 -7.47
C VAL A 74 8.01 2.45 -7.58
N ASP A 75 9.29 2.77 -7.75
CA ASP A 75 9.80 4.14 -7.74
C ASP A 75 9.71 4.78 -9.13
N VAL A 76 9.15 5.98 -9.18
CA VAL A 76 9.11 6.83 -10.38
C VAL A 76 9.39 8.27 -10.00
N SER A 77 10.02 9.02 -10.91
CA SER A 77 10.18 10.47 -10.74
C SER A 77 8.82 11.18 -10.76
N GLU A 78 8.78 12.36 -10.15
CA GLU A 78 7.57 13.18 -10.12
C GLU A 78 7.09 13.51 -11.55
N ASP A 79 8.00 13.81 -12.46
CA ASP A 79 7.68 14.15 -13.84
C ASP A 79 7.00 12.99 -14.58
N VAL A 80 7.52 11.77 -14.43
CA VAL A 80 6.92 10.56 -15.02
C VAL A 80 5.56 10.28 -14.39
N ALA A 81 5.44 10.39 -13.07
CA ALA A 81 4.17 10.20 -12.38
C ALA A 81 3.12 11.23 -12.85
N ARG A 82 3.51 12.50 -12.98
CA ARG A 82 2.67 13.59 -13.48
C ARG A 82 2.18 13.30 -14.90
N ALA A 83 3.08 12.95 -15.80
CA ALA A 83 2.75 12.64 -17.18
C ALA A 83 1.76 11.46 -17.29
N ARG A 84 1.96 10.42 -16.47
CA ARG A 84 1.06 9.26 -16.43
C ARG A 84 -0.33 9.60 -15.90
N VAL A 85 -0.42 10.42 -14.84
CA VAL A 85 -1.72 10.83 -14.28
C VAL A 85 -2.48 11.68 -15.26
N LEU A 86 -1.85 12.69 -15.84
CA LEU A 86 -2.51 13.57 -16.82
C LEU A 86 -2.88 12.84 -18.12
N GLY A 87 -2.05 11.88 -18.56
CA GLY A 87 -2.32 11.06 -19.75
C GLY A 87 -3.45 10.03 -19.56
N ARG A 88 -3.76 9.64 -18.31
CA ARG A 88 -4.87 8.74 -17.99
C ARG A 88 -6.25 9.35 -18.23
N ALA A 89 -6.39 10.65 -18.03
CA ALA A 89 -7.61 11.44 -18.17
C ALA A 89 -8.87 10.79 -17.55
N ARG A 90 -8.74 10.27 -16.30
CA ARG A 90 -9.84 9.59 -15.59
C ARG A 90 -10.88 10.53 -14.99
N GLY A 91 -10.94 11.79 -15.47
CA GLY A 91 -11.92 12.78 -15.03
C GLY A 91 -11.35 13.91 -14.20
N ALA A 92 -12.17 14.57 -13.37
CA ALA A 92 -11.83 15.77 -12.61
C ALA A 92 -10.65 15.60 -11.64
N ASP A 93 -10.34 14.36 -11.25
CA ASP A 93 -9.25 14.03 -10.32
C ASP A 93 -7.85 13.99 -10.97
N ASP A 94 -7.77 14.03 -12.30
CA ASP A 94 -6.51 13.95 -13.04
C ASP A 94 -6.12 15.34 -13.58
N ASN A 95 -5.96 16.32 -12.69
CA ASN A 95 -5.44 17.66 -12.98
C ASN A 95 -4.18 17.98 -12.14
N ASN A 96 -3.48 19.06 -12.51
CA ASN A 96 -2.23 19.45 -11.86
C ASN A 96 -2.37 19.77 -10.37
N GLU A 97 -3.46 20.38 -9.96
CA GLU A 97 -3.69 20.78 -8.55
C GLU A 97 -3.89 19.53 -7.67
N VAL A 98 -4.76 18.63 -8.09
CA VAL A 98 -5.00 17.36 -7.40
C VAL A 98 -3.73 16.50 -7.38
N PHE A 99 -2.98 16.48 -8.50
CA PHE A 99 -1.70 15.78 -8.55
C PHE A 99 -0.72 16.34 -7.52
N ASN A 100 -0.53 17.65 -7.46
CA ASN A 100 0.39 18.29 -6.51
C ASN A 100 0.01 17.99 -5.05
N ASN A 101 -1.29 18.00 -4.73
CA ASN A 101 -1.78 17.64 -3.40
C ASN A 101 -1.49 16.17 -3.06
N ARG A 102 -1.74 15.26 -4.00
CA ARG A 102 -1.41 13.83 -3.84
C ARG A 102 0.08 13.59 -3.66
N MET A 103 0.94 14.31 -4.39
CA MET A 103 2.38 14.20 -4.26
C MET A 103 2.89 14.64 -2.89
N LYS A 104 2.36 15.73 -2.33
CA LYS A 104 2.67 16.15 -0.96
C LYS A 104 2.29 15.07 0.06
N VAL A 105 1.08 14.56 -0.04
CA VAL A 105 0.58 13.49 0.86
C VAL A 105 1.39 12.20 0.72
N TYR A 106 1.95 11.92 -0.45
CA TYR A 106 2.80 10.75 -0.68
C TYR A 106 4.24 10.97 -0.20
N LEU A 107 4.85 12.12 -0.53
CA LEU A 107 6.28 12.36 -0.28
C LEU A 107 6.60 12.55 1.20
N ASP A 108 5.68 13.14 1.97
CA ASP A 108 5.91 13.38 3.39
C ASP A 108 6.13 12.09 4.19
N PRO A 109 5.27 11.06 4.08
CA PRO A 109 5.43 9.82 4.83
C PRO A 109 6.42 8.83 4.20
N ILE A 110 6.76 8.96 2.91
CA ILE A 110 7.55 7.93 2.21
C ILE A 110 8.96 7.77 2.79
N LYS A 111 9.61 8.87 3.18
CA LYS A 111 10.98 8.83 3.72
C LYS A 111 11.07 8.00 5.01
N PRO A 112 10.24 8.26 6.04
CA PRO A 112 10.26 7.44 7.25
C PRO A 112 9.81 6.00 7.00
N ILE A 113 8.89 5.75 6.08
CA ILE A 113 8.47 4.39 5.70
C ILE A 113 9.61 3.63 5.02
N ARG A 114 10.29 4.25 4.05
CA ARG A 114 11.49 3.68 3.40
C ARG A 114 12.55 3.33 4.43
N LYS A 115 12.87 4.26 5.33
CA LYS A 115 13.86 4.05 6.39
C LYS A 115 13.51 2.85 7.25
N PHE A 116 12.28 2.78 7.75
CA PHE A 116 11.79 1.71 8.61
C PHE A 116 11.96 0.32 7.98
N TYR A 117 11.47 0.13 6.76
CA TYR A 117 11.58 -1.15 6.07
C TYR A 117 12.98 -1.46 5.56
N SER A 118 13.79 -0.44 5.26
CA SER A 118 15.21 -0.61 4.91
C SER A 118 16.02 -1.10 6.11
N GLU A 119 15.80 -0.57 7.30
CA GLU A 119 16.45 -1.00 8.54
C GLU A 119 16.07 -2.45 8.91
N LYS A 120 14.90 -2.91 8.50
CA LYS A 120 14.47 -4.31 8.65
C LYS A 120 14.91 -5.23 7.49
N GLU A 121 15.66 -4.72 6.52
CA GLU A 121 16.08 -5.43 5.31
C GLU A 121 14.89 -5.99 4.48
N LEU A 122 13.73 -5.36 4.58
CA LEU A 122 12.50 -5.76 3.90
C LEU A 122 12.18 -4.91 2.65
N LEU A 123 12.84 -3.77 2.47
CA LEU A 123 12.54 -2.85 1.37
C LEU A 123 13.22 -3.28 0.07
N HIS A 124 12.44 -3.40 -0.98
CA HIS A 124 12.89 -3.66 -2.34
C HIS A 124 12.36 -2.57 -3.28
N VAL A 125 13.27 -1.85 -3.93
CA VAL A 125 12.90 -0.78 -4.86
C VAL A 125 12.98 -1.30 -6.30
N VAL A 126 11.89 -1.13 -7.04
CA VAL A 126 11.78 -1.48 -8.46
C VAL A 126 11.63 -0.20 -9.26
N ASN A 127 12.45 -0.04 -10.32
CA ASN A 127 12.34 1.09 -11.21
C ASN A 127 11.04 1.01 -12.02
N GLY A 128 10.12 1.92 -11.71
CA GLY A 128 8.81 2.03 -12.34
C GLY A 128 8.75 2.89 -13.60
N GLU A 129 9.89 3.40 -14.10
CA GLU A 129 9.93 4.27 -15.30
C GLU A 129 9.99 3.50 -16.62
N ARG A 130 10.08 2.18 -16.54
CA ARG A 130 10.12 1.28 -17.69
C ARG A 130 8.72 0.86 -18.16
N GLY A 131 8.67 0.00 -19.18
CA GLY A 131 7.43 -0.63 -19.65
C GLY A 131 6.77 -1.50 -18.57
N ILE A 132 5.44 -1.62 -18.64
CA ILE A 132 4.67 -2.42 -17.66
C ILE A 132 5.17 -3.85 -17.60
N ASP A 133 5.44 -4.48 -18.76
CA ASP A 133 5.88 -5.87 -18.83
C ASP A 133 7.23 -6.09 -18.14
N GLU A 134 8.16 -5.14 -18.28
CA GLU A 134 9.47 -5.19 -17.62
C GLU A 134 9.34 -5.05 -16.10
N ILE A 135 8.51 -4.11 -15.65
CA ILE A 135 8.24 -3.89 -14.22
C ILE A 135 7.60 -5.14 -13.60
N VAL A 136 6.62 -5.72 -14.29
CA VAL A 136 5.93 -6.94 -13.85
C VAL A 136 6.90 -8.12 -13.79
N ALA A 137 7.81 -8.26 -14.77
CA ALA A 137 8.83 -9.30 -14.77
C ALA A 137 9.78 -9.17 -13.59
N ASP A 138 10.24 -7.96 -13.27
CA ASP A 138 11.11 -7.70 -12.13
C ASP A 138 10.42 -8.01 -10.80
N ILE A 139 9.16 -7.59 -10.65
CA ILE A 139 8.35 -7.91 -9.45
C ILE A 139 8.15 -9.42 -9.31
N LYS A 140 7.86 -10.14 -10.39
CA LYS A 140 7.72 -11.60 -10.35
C LYS A 140 9.02 -12.29 -9.94
N ASN A 141 10.15 -11.85 -10.48
CA ASN A 141 11.46 -12.40 -10.13
C ASN A 141 11.81 -12.13 -8.66
N LEU A 142 11.46 -10.95 -8.17
CA LEU A 142 11.64 -10.59 -6.76
C LEU A 142 10.77 -11.45 -5.84
N LEU A 143 9.49 -11.58 -6.16
CA LEU A 143 8.56 -12.42 -5.39
C LEU A 143 9.02 -13.87 -5.33
N ALA A 144 9.53 -14.41 -6.43
CA ALA A 144 10.07 -15.78 -6.45
C ALA A 144 11.26 -15.98 -5.51
N LYS A 145 12.00 -14.92 -5.19
CA LYS A 145 13.11 -14.97 -4.21
C LYS A 145 12.65 -14.81 -2.76
N LEU A 146 11.50 -14.17 -2.55
CA LEU A 146 10.95 -13.88 -1.21
C LEU A 146 10.06 -15.00 -0.66
N ILE A 147 9.56 -15.85 -1.53
CA ILE A 147 8.65 -16.97 -1.20
C ILE A 147 9.48 -18.25 -0.82
#